data_763a6375281bb6878995ed11d070c405
#
_entry.id   763a6375281bb6878995ed11d070c405
#
_cell.length_a   1.000
_cell.length_b   1.000
_cell.length_c   1.000
_cell.angle_alpha   90.00
_cell.angle_beta   90.00
_cell.angle_gamma   90.00
#
_symmetry.space_group_name_H-M   'P 1'
#
loop_
_entity.id
_entity.type
_entity.pdbx_description
1 polymer ?
#
loop_
_entity_poly.entity_id
_entity_poly.type
_entity_poly.pdbx_seq_one_letter_code
_entity_poly.pdbx_strand_id
1 'polypeptide(L)'
;MKRRQLVSLLGAALPPFAVLTARAGPTDGCGVPLSRDDGWRVPVDDDKLVDHAALCQMGDRLAGSSGANIHAVLVARRGELVFERYFKGTDEVPGIFYGKRVEDVAFDADTLHNMKSVSKSVASLTVGIALDRGLIRSVDEPIFGFFPELADLRTPEKDRLLLQHALTMTMGLQWVEATPDTGDENNDEARMHRAADPCRYVLGLPATAPAGQEFFYNTGALTLVSAIVRKATGRPLDELARSALFEPLGIAPVQWSRVKGDTDAGGGLRLRPRDMAKIGQLVLAGGQWSGRQIVSKEWIETSTAPKIKAIADGFNGLYGYLWWLARYRINGREVDCVAAHGRGGQYIRIVPALDLVVVVTAGYYQDYSARAGQAQFGVFRDVVRATLAAG
;
A
#
# COMPACT_ATOMS: atom_id res chain seq x y z
N MET A 1 62.02 9.40 47.44
CA MET A 1 60.95 8.44 47.73
C MET A 1 59.61 9.15 47.56
N LYS A 2 58.90 8.97 46.44
CA LYS A 2 57.56 9.51 46.19
C LYS A 2 56.59 8.34 45.99
N ARG A 3 55.65 8.16 46.90
CA ARG A 3 54.58 7.15 46.87
C ARG A 3 53.57 7.55 45.76
N ARG A 4 53.32 6.67 44.79
CA ARG A 4 52.19 6.74 43.84
C ARG A 4 50.99 6.06 44.50
N GLN A 5 49.91 6.81 44.68
CA GLN A 5 48.60 6.27 45.03
C GLN A 5 47.92 5.73 43.77
N LEU A 6 47.54 4.46 43.78
CA LEU A 6 46.64 3.85 42.80
C LEU A 6 45.21 4.23 43.19
N VAL A 7 44.52 4.89 42.26
CA VAL A 7 43.06 5.09 42.34
C VAL A 7 42.39 3.95 41.59
N SER A 8 41.70 3.06 42.31
CA SER A 8 40.87 2.01 41.73
C SER A 8 39.55 2.59 41.28
N LEU A 9 39.29 2.62 39.98
CA LEU A 9 37.98 2.90 39.37
C LEU A 9 37.13 1.62 39.43
N LEU A 10 36.15 1.60 40.33
CA LEU A 10 35.06 0.62 40.31
C LEU A 10 34.14 0.95 39.17
N GLY A 11 34.20 0.16 38.11
CA GLY A 11 33.24 0.16 37.00
C GLY A 11 31.91 -0.48 37.44
N ALA A 12 30.88 0.33 37.62
CA ALA A 12 29.53 -0.16 37.81
C ALA A 12 29.02 -0.74 36.47
N ALA A 13 28.89 -2.06 36.37
CA ALA A 13 28.23 -2.71 35.30
C ALA A 13 26.71 -2.46 35.34
N LEU A 14 26.18 -1.80 34.33
CA LEU A 14 24.73 -1.68 34.15
C LEU A 14 24.17 -3.07 33.81
N PRO A 15 23.01 -3.45 34.37
CA PRO A 15 22.37 -4.73 34.03
C PRO A 15 21.91 -4.70 32.58
N PRO A 16 21.95 -5.84 31.86
CA PRO A 16 21.47 -5.92 30.50
C PRO A 16 19.97 -5.62 30.48
N PHE A 17 19.56 -4.66 29.67
CA PHE A 17 18.15 -4.44 29.34
C PHE A 17 17.62 -5.74 28.74
N ALA A 18 16.80 -6.46 29.49
CA ALA A 18 15.98 -7.53 28.97
C ALA A 18 14.98 -6.91 27.99
N VAL A 19 15.23 -7.06 26.69
CA VAL A 19 14.21 -6.84 25.66
C VAL A 19 13.16 -7.92 25.89
N LEU A 20 12.09 -7.56 26.58
CA LEU A 20 10.87 -8.32 26.63
C LEU A 20 10.28 -8.32 25.21
N THR A 21 10.68 -9.29 24.39
CA THR A 21 9.93 -9.67 23.21
C THR A 21 8.63 -10.27 23.71
N ALA A 22 7.58 -9.45 23.79
CA ALA A 22 6.23 -9.95 23.91
C ALA A 22 5.97 -10.78 22.63
N ARG A 23 6.16 -12.10 22.72
CA ARG A 23 5.64 -13.02 21.72
C ARG A 23 4.12 -12.84 21.78
N ALA A 24 3.54 -12.24 20.73
CA ALA A 24 2.10 -12.32 20.52
C ALA A 24 1.75 -13.80 20.50
N GLY A 25 0.93 -14.24 21.45
CA GLY A 25 0.37 -15.58 21.41
C GLY A 25 -0.40 -15.75 20.10
N PRO A 26 -0.56 -16.99 19.60
CA PRO A 26 -1.42 -17.23 18.45
C PRO A 26 -2.81 -16.65 18.77
N THR A 27 -3.37 -15.88 17.80
CA THR A 27 -4.81 -15.60 17.80
C THR A 27 -5.55 -16.92 18.04
N ASP A 28 -6.64 -16.91 18.80
CA ASP A 28 -7.44 -18.11 18.91
C ASP A 28 -7.72 -18.62 17.47
N GLY A 29 -7.81 -19.90 17.26
CA GLY A 29 -7.86 -20.48 15.91
C GLY A 29 -8.96 -19.91 15.01
N CYS A 30 -9.90 -19.12 15.56
CA CYS A 30 -11.04 -18.51 14.87
C CYS A 30 -10.82 -17.06 14.40
N GLY A 31 -9.68 -16.44 14.69
CA GLY A 31 -9.36 -15.09 14.17
C GLY A 31 -10.01 -13.94 14.93
N VAL A 32 -10.36 -14.15 16.19
CA VAL A 32 -10.75 -13.04 17.09
C VAL A 32 -9.55 -12.13 17.31
N PRO A 33 -9.67 -10.82 17.05
CA PRO A 33 -8.55 -9.91 17.19
C PRO A 33 -8.12 -9.76 18.65
N LEU A 34 -6.81 -9.68 18.87
CA LEU A 34 -6.27 -9.33 20.18
C LEU A 34 -6.34 -7.82 20.40
N SER A 35 -6.82 -7.39 21.56
CA SER A 35 -6.71 -5.99 21.98
C SER A 35 -5.24 -5.62 22.15
N ARG A 36 -4.80 -4.52 21.51
CA ARG A 36 -3.43 -3.99 21.54
C ARG A 36 -3.47 -2.48 21.70
N ASP A 37 -2.40 -1.90 22.20
CA ASP A 37 -2.21 -0.44 22.22
C ASP A 37 -1.70 0.05 20.85
N ASP A 38 -2.52 -0.12 19.83
CA ASP A 38 -2.21 0.28 18.46
C ASP A 38 -3.30 1.18 17.83
N GLY A 39 -4.26 1.61 18.64
CA GLY A 39 -5.34 2.51 18.23
C GLY A 39 -6.55 1.81 17.61
N TRP A 40 -6.52 0.48 17.40
CA TRP A 40 -7.71 -0.26 17.00
C TRP A 40 -8.62 -0.54 18.21
N ARG A 41 -9.91 -0.33 18.02
CA ARG A 41 -10.92 -0.90 18.92
C ARG A 41 -11.23 -2.32 18.47
N VAL A 42 -11.32 -3.22 19.45
CA VAL A 42 -11.75 -4.61 19.24
C VAL A 42 -13.08 -4.76 19.98
N PRO A 43 -14.16 -5.15 19.31
CA PRO A 43 -15.47 -5.30 19.96
C PRO A 43 -15.45 -6.45 20.97
N VAL A 44 -16.25 -6.32 22.02
CA VAL A 44 -16.48 -7.40 23.01
C VAL A 44 -17.49 -8.41 22.48
N ASP A 45 -18.43 -7.94 21.64
CA ASP A 45 -19.49 -8.73 20.98
C ASP A 45 -19.53 -8.29 19.52
N ASP A 46 -19.06 -9.15 18.63
CA ASP A 46 -18.93 -8.89 17.19
C ASP A 46 -20.03 -9.53 16.33
N ASP A 47 -20.91 -10.35 16.92
CA ASP A 47 -21.98 -11.08 16.22
C ASP A 47 -22.93 -10.14 15.42
N LYS A 48 -23.03 -8.87 15.85
CA LYS A 48 -23.80 -7.83 15.16
C LYS A 48 -23.03 -7.13 14.04
N LEU A 49 -21.72 -7.36 13.97
CA LEU A 49 -20.87 -6.73 12.99
C LEU A 49 -20.61 -7.67 11.81
N VAL A 50 -20.32 -8.94 12.08
CA VAL A 50 -20.04 -9.96 11.07
C VAL A 50 -20.53 -11.31 11.52
N ASP A 51 -20.82 -12.21 10.58
CA ASP A 51 -20.96 -13.64 10.88
C ASP A 51 -19.57 -14.23 11.16
N HIS A 52 -19.19 -14.21 12.44
CA HIS A 52 -17.87 -14.64 12.88
C HIS A 52 -17.62 -16.13 12.60
N ALA A 53 -18.67 -16.97 12.70
CA ALA A 53 -18.57 -18.39 12.40
C ALA A 53 -18.22 -18.63 10.92
N ALA A 54 -18.81 -17.85 10.01
CA ALA A 54 -18.47 -17.92 8.59
C ALA A 54 -17.03 -17.46 8.31
N LEU A 55 -16.55 -16.42 9.00
CA LEU A 55 -15.16 -15.96 8.89
C LEU A 55 -14.18 -17.00 9.47
N CYS A 56 -14.50 -17.61 10.60
CA CYS A 56 -13.72 -18.71 11.19
C CYS A 56 -13.56 -19.87 10.19
N GLN A 57 -14.67 -20.34 9.61
CA GLN A 57 -14.65 -21.40 8.59
C GLN A 57 -13.83 -21.01 7.34
N MET A 58 -13.92 -19.74 6.89
CA MET A 58 -13.08 -19.24 5.81
C MET A 58 -11.60 -19.36 6.17
N GLY A 59 -11.23 -18.93 7.37
CA GLY A 59 -9.85 -19.02 7.86
C GLY A 59 -9.35 -20.48 7.95
N ASP A 60 -10.20 -21.43 8.38
CA ASP A 60 -9.84 -22.83 8.43
C ASP A 60 -9.61 -23.43 7.03
N ARG A 61 -10.46 -23.06 6.06
CA ARG A 61 -10.25 -23.46 4.66
C ARG A 61 -8.92 -22.95 4.12
N LEU A 62 -8.54 -21.69 4.44
CA LEU A 62 -7.25 -21.13 4.02
C LEU A 62 -6.08 -21.85 4.70
N ALA A 63 -6.17 -22.11 5.98
CA ALA A 63 -5.13 -22.84 6.74
C ALA A 63 -4.92 -24.28 6.24
N GLY A 64 -6.00 -24.97 5.84
CA GLY A 64 -5.97 -26.34 5.34
C GLY A 64 -5.63 -26.45 3.85
N SER A 65 -5.50 -25.35 3.12
CA SER A 65 -5.26 -25.38 1.67
C SER A 65 -3.74 -25.37 1.36
N SER A 66 -3.22 -26.47 0.87
CA SER A 66 -1.81 -26.60 0.48
C SER A 66 -1.39 -25.71 -0.70
N GLY A 67 -2.34 -25.07 -1.40
CA GLY A 67 -2.09 -24.17 -2.53
C GLY A 67 -2.37 -22.70 -2.21
N ALA A 68 -2.86 -22.39 -1.01
CA ALA A 68 -3.09 -21.01 -0.59
C ALA A 68 -1.80 -20.42 -0.04
N ASN A 69 -1.34 -19.32 -0.64
CA ASN A 69 -0.23 -18.52 -0.13
C ASN A 69 -0.74 -17.17 0.39
N ILE A 70 -1.84 -17.22 1.14
CA ILE A 70 -2.39 -16.08 1.89
C ILE A 70 -1.62 -16.01 3.22
N HIS A 71 -1.14 -14.82 3.57
CA HIS A 71 -0.32 -14.58 4.76
C HIS A 71 -1.13 -13.98 5.91
N ALA A 72 -2.05 -13.06 5.57
CA ALA A 72 -2.98 -12.51 6.56
C ALA A 72 -4.31 -12.11 5.90
N VAL A 73 -5.38 -12.20 6.71
CA VAL A 73 -6.70 -11.63 6.42
C VAL A 73 -7.14 -10.83 7.63
N LEU A 74 -7.45 -9.56 7.42
CA LEU A 74 -8.01 -8.68 8.43
C LEU A 74 -9.31 -8.05 7.94
N VAL A 75 -10.26 -7.90 8.85
CA VAL A 75 -11.55 -7.25 8.58
C VAL A 75 -11.79 -6.19 9.65
N ALA A 76 -12.02 -4.96 9.21
CA ALA A 76 -12.54 -3.91 10.08
C ALA A 76 -13.93 -3.49 9.62
N ARG A 77 -14.87 -3.31 10.55
CA ARG A 77 -16.22 -2.85 10.29
C ARG A 77 -16.66 -1.82 11.30
N ARG A 78 -17.29 -0.73 10.82
CA ARG A 78 -17.74 0.39 11.66
C ARG A 78 -16.66 0.95 12.58
N GLY A 79 -15.41 0.96 12.08
CA GLY A 79 -14.26 1.48 12.81
C GLY A 79 -13.68 0.53 13.86
N GLU A 80 -14.08 -0.73 13.89
CA GLU A 80 -13.60 -1.76 14.80
C GLU A 80 -12.94 -2.90 14.03
N LEU A 81 -11.82 -3.42 14.56
CA LEU A 81 -11.17 -4.61 14.01
C LEU A 81 -11.94 -5.84 14.52
N VAL A 82 -12.64 -6.53 13.61
CA VAL A 82 -13.56 -7.64 13.96
C VAL A 82 -12.99 -9.02 13.62
N PHE A 83 -11.98 -9.09 12.76
CA PHE A 83 -11.33 -10.35 12.40
C PHE A 83 -9.88 -10.12 12.02
N GLU A 84 -8.98 -10.96 12.51
CA GLU A 84 -7.61 -11.05 12.05
C GLU A 84 -7.08 -12.48 12.15
N ARG A 85 -6.51 -12.96 11.05
CA ARG A 85 -5.90 -14.29 11.03
C ARG A 85 -4.64 -14.28 10.17
N TYR A 86 -3.62 -14.98 10.67
CA TYR A 86 -2.30 -15.05 10.07
C TYR A 86 -1.97 -16.50 9.75
N PHE A 87 -1.23 -16.70 8.67
CA PHE A 87 -0.92 -18.03 8.15
C PHE A 87 0.57 -18.17 7.90
N LYS A 88 1.03 -19.40 7.70
CA LYS A 88 2.36 -19.67 7.15
C LYS A 88 2.31 -19.61 5.63
N GLY A 89 3.40 -19.17 5.02
CA GLY A 89 3.48 -19.12 3.58
C GLY A 89 4.89 -18.84 3.07
N THR A 90 5.00 -18.66 1.77
CA THR A 90 6.24 -18.29 1.10
C THR A 90 6.26 -16.78 0.90
N ASP A 91 7.31 -16.12 1.36
CA ASP A 91 7.52 -14.68 1.17
C ASP A 91 8.69 -14.39 0.23
N GLU A 92 8.84 -13.14 -0.17
CA GLU A 92 10.03 -12.60 -0.82
C GLU A 92 10.69 -11.58 0.10
N VAL A 93 11.91 -11.85 0.52
CA VAL A 93 12.76 -10.85 1.19
C VAL A 93 13.14 -9.78 0.18
N PRO A 94 13.06 -8.48 0.49
CA PRO A 94 13.39 -7.42 -0.44
C PRO A 94 14.77 -7.56 -1.05
N GLY A 95 14.82 -7.51 -2.37
CA GLY A 95 16.01 -7.42 -3.19
C GLY A 95 15.87 -6.25 -4.16
N ILE A 96 16.88 -5.97 -4.99
CA ILE A 96 16.88 -4.78 -5.87
C ILE A 96 15.73 -4.79 -6.87
N PHE A 97 15.23 -5.97 -7.30
CA PHE A 97 14.10 -6.08 -8.25
C PHE A 97 13.09 -7.14 -7.80
N TYR A 98 13.55 -8.31 -7.39
CA TYR A 98 12.77 -9.39 -6.80
C TYR A 98 13.52 -9.90 -5.59
N GLY A 99 12.77 -10.02 -4.51
CA GLY A 99 13.31 -10.54 -3.30
C GLY A 99 13.73 -12.00 -3.42
N LYS A 100 14.64 -12.41 -2.55
CA LYS A 100 14.93 -13.82 -2.36
C LYS A 100 13.69 -14.50 -1.78
N ARG A 101 13.23 -15.57 -2.45
CA ARG A 101 12.14 -16.42 -1.94
C ARG A 101 12.56 -17.09 -0.64
N VAL A 102 11.69 -17.02 0.38
CA VAL A 102 11.83 -17.66 1.67
C VAL A 102 10.57 -18.48 1.94
N GLU A 103 10.74 -19.77 2.20
CA GLU A 103 9.63 -20.70 2.46
C GLU A 103 9.34 -20.78 3.97
N ASP A 104 8.15 -21.27 4.31
CA ASP A 104 7.72 -21.55 5.68
C ASP A 104 7.79 -20.35 6.65
N VAL A 105 7.60 -19.13 6.13
CA VAL A 105 7.52 -17.93 6.97
C VAL A 105 6.24 -17.97 7.77
N ALA A 106 6.35 -17.89 9.10
CA ALA A 106 5.20 -17.69 9.98
C ALA A 106 4.90 -16.20 10.08
N PHE A 107 3.73 -15.79 9.58
CA PHE A 107 3.30 -14.40 9.66
C PHE A 107 2.50 -14.15 10.94
N ASP A 108 2.58 -12.95 11.44
CA ASP A 108 1.86 -12.45 12.62
C ASP A 108 1.49 -10.97 12.46
N ALA A 109 0.91 -10.40 13.53
CA ALA A 109 0.49 -8.99 13.54
C ALA A 109 1.64 -7.99 13.45
N ASP A 110 2.86 -8.40 13.76
CA ASP A 110 4.04 -7.54 13.84
C ASP A 110 4.96 -7.68 12.63
N THR A 111 4.71 -8.67 11.76
CA THR A 111 5.50 -8.91 10.56
C THR A 111 5.24 -7.85 9.50
N LEU A 112 6.29 -7.12 9.10
CA LEU A 112 6.23 -6.18 7.98
C LEU A 112 6.11 -6.94 6.67
N HIS A 113 5.06 -6.68 5.93
CA HIS A 113 4.77 -7.28 4.65
C HIS A 113 5.06 -6.32 3.48
N ASN A 114 5.56 -6.85 2.37
CA ASN A 114 5.80 -6.05 1.17
C ASN A 114 4.46 -5.64 0.53
N MET A 115 4.23 -4.35 0.43
CA MET A 115 2.99 -3.77 -0.07
C MET A 115 2.88 -3.78 -1.59
N LYS A 116 4.04 -3.90 -2.29
CA LYS A 116 4.07 -3.74 -3.75
C LYS A 116 3.29 -2.47 -4.14
N SER A 117 2.47 -2.53 -5.17
CA SER A 117 1.75 -1.36 -5.70
C SER A 117 0.67 -0.75 -4.80
N VAL A 118 0.33 -1.34 -3.64
CA VAL A 118 -0.43 -0.63 -2.61
C VAL A 118 0.29 0.65 -2.16
N SER A 119 1.63 0.68 -2.28
CA SER A 119 2.46 1.88 -2.08
C SER A 119 1.96 3.10 -2.85
N LYS A 120 1.44 2.90 -4.07
CA LYS A 120 0.93 3.96 -4.93
C LYS A 120 -0.26 4.70 -4.29
N SER A 121 -1.18 3.95 -3.69
CA SER A 121 -2.34 4.55 -3.00
C SER A 121 -1.93 5.31 -1.74
N VAL A 122 -0.89 4.85 -1.03
CA VAL A 122 -0.31 5.58 0.10
C VAL A 122 0.42 6.85 -0.38
N ALA A 123 1.09 6.79 -1.53
CA ALA A 123 1.67 7.98 -2.17
C ALA A 123 0.59 9.00 -2.55
N SER A 124 -0.58 8.55 -3.05
CA SER A 124 -1.74 9.42 -3.29
C SER A 124 -2.17 10.19 -2.04
N LEU A 125 -2.28 9.51 -0.90
CA LEU A 125 -2.61 10.18 0.37
C LEU A 125 -1.55 11.23 0.75
N THR A 126 -0.28 10.92 0.51
CA THR A 126 0.83 11.85 0.79
C THR A 126 0.81 13.07 -0.14
N VAL A 127 0.45 12.88 -1.42
CA VAL A 127 0.21 13.99 -2.36
C VAL A 127 -0.95 14.87 -1.87
N GLY A 128 -2.05 14.26 -1.41
CA GLY A 128 -3.17 14.98 -0.82
C GLY A 128 -2.75 15.86 0.35
N ILE A 129 -1.94 15.32 1.26
CA ILE A 129 -1.38 16.10 2.39
C ILE A 129 -0.52 17.27 1.89
N ALA A 130 0.26 17.08 0.82
CA ALA A 130 1.07 18.15 0.23
C ALA A 130 0.19 19.26 -0.39
N LEU A 131 -0.93 18.89 -1.03
CA LEU A 131 -1.93 19.82 -1.54
C LEU A 131 -2.64 20.57 -0.40
N ASP A 132 -3.11 19.85 0.63
CA ASP A 132 -3.79 20.43 1.81
C ASP A 132 -2.92 21.47 2.52
N ARG A 133 -1.60 21.31 2.45
CA ARG A 133 -0.62 22.23 3.04
C ARG A 133 -0.16 23.33 2.08
N GLY A 134 -0.70 23.38 0.86
CA GLY A 134 -0.30 24.33 -0.18
C GLY A 134 1.14 24.16 -0.68
N LEU A 135 1.77 23.00 -0.43
CA LEU A 135 3.12 22.68 -0.89
C LEU A 135 3.14 22.30 -2.37
N ILE A 136 2.08 21.67 -2.85
CA ILE A 136 1.72 21.53 -4.26
C ILE A 136 0.44 22.34 -4.45
N ARG A 137 0.36 23.15 -5.49
CA ARG A 137 -0.76 24.07 -5.67
C ARG A 137 -1.99 23.41 -6.26
N SER A 138 -1.79 22.49 -7.21
CA SER A 138 -2.85 21.79 -7.93
C SER A 138 -2.32 20.51 -8.59
N VAL A 139 -3.20 19.54 -8.82
CA VAL A 139 -2.93 18.39 -9.69
C VAL A 139 -2.81 18.78 -11.17
N ASP A 140 -3.21 20.00 -11.53
CA ASP A 140 -3.11 20.58 -12.88
C ASP A 140 -1.76 21.23 -13.15
N GLU A 141 -0.83 21.20 -12.19
CA GLU A 141 0.51 21.73 -12.42
C GLU A 141 1.25 20.92 -13.48
N PRO A 142 1.87 21.59 -14.49
CA PRO A 142 2.66 20.91 -15.49
C PRO A 142 3.85 20.17 -14.88
N ILE A 143 4.05 18.90 -15.25
CA ILE A 143 5.15 18.08 -14.73
C ILE A 143 6.49 18.76 -15.01
N PHE A 144 6.73 19.30 -16.22
CA PHE A 144 7.97 19.99 -16.55
C PHE A 144 8.23 21.28 -15.74
N GLY A 145 7.21 21.82 -15.08
CA GLY A 145 7.38 22.91 -14.11
C GLY A 145 8.23 22.53 -12.91
N PHE A 146 8.20 21.25 -12.54
CA PHE A 146 9.03 20.70 -11.46
C PHE A 146 10.42 20.24 -11.93
N PHE A 147 10.64 20.10 -13.24
CA PHE A 147 11.89 19.58 -13.84
C PHE A 147 12.48 20.54 -14.88
N PRO A 148 12.85 21.80 -14.49
CA PRO A 148 13.46 22.74 -15.44
C PRO A 148 14.79 22.23 -16.00
N GLU A 149 15.50 21.37 -15.27
CA GLU A 149 16.75 20.73 -15.70
C GLU A 149 16.55 19.66 -16.81
N LEU A 150 15.30 19.27 -17.09
CA LEU A 150 14.94 18.32 -18.15
C LEU A 150 14.25 19.01 -19.34
N ALA A 151 14.46 20.32 -19.51
CA ALA A 151 13.84 21.11 -20.58
C ALA A 151 14.20 20.62 -21.99
N ASP A 152 15.33 19.94 -22.14
CA ASP A 152 15.78 19.31 -23.39
C ASP A 152 14.89 18.15 -23.86
N LEU A 153 14.07 17.58 -22.97
CA LEU A 153 13.14 16.48 -23.25
C LEU A 153 11.74 16.97 -23.65
N ARG A 154 11.48 18.27 -23.63
CA ARG A 154 10.17 18.85 -23.92
C ARG A 154 9.82 18.69 -25.40
N THR A 155 8.56 18.34 -25.62
CA THR A 155 7.89 18.40 -26.93
C THR A 155 6.49 18.97 -26.74
N PRO A 156 5.80 19.44 -27.78
CA PRO A 156 4.42 19.97 -27.66
C PRO A 156 3.44 19.00 -26.98
N GLU A 157 3.62 17.68 -27.17
CA GLU A 157 2.82 16.64 -26.54
C GLU A 157 3.14 16.51 -25.05
N LYS A 158 4.42 16.48 -24.71
CA LYS A 158 4.91 16.33 -23.33
C LYS A 158 4.69 17.57 -22.48
N ASP A 159 4.63 18.76 -23.07
CA ASP A 159 4.32 20.01 -22.36
C ASP A 159 2.90 20.02 -21.78
N ARG A 160 2.03 19.12 -22.25
CA ARG A 160 0.67 18.92 -21.74
C ARG A 160 0.60 17.94 -20.57
N LEU A 161 1.73 17.36 -20.16
CA LEU A 161 1.78 16.43 -19.02
C LEU A 161 1.55 17.20 -17.71
N LEU A 162 0.46 16.86 -17.01
CA LEU A 162 0.09 17.42 -15.72
C LEU A 162 0.28 16.36 -14.62
N LEU A 163 0.42 16.78 -13.38
CA LEU A 163 0.53 15.85 -12.24
C LEU A 163 -0.64 14.87 -12.19
N GLN A 164 -1.87 15.32 -12.48
CA GLN A 164 -3.03 14.42 -12.54
C GLN A 164 -2.87 13.26 -13.53
N HIS A 165 -2.14 13.45 -14.64
CA HIS A 165 -1.92 12.38 -15.61
C HIS A 165 -1.00 11.27 -15.06
N ALA A 166 -0.05 11.63 -14.19
CA ALA A 166 0.73 10.64 -13.44
C ALA A 166 -0.14 9.91 -12.40
N LEU A 167 -1.02 10.63 -11.70
CA LEU A 167 -1.92 10.06 -10.68
C LEU A 167 -3.03 9.18 -11.27
N THR A 168 -3.43 9.41 -12.52
CA THR A 168 -4.45 8.62 -13.24
C THR A 168 -3.88 7.55 -14.16
N MET A 169 -2.54 7.42 -14.23
CA MET A 169 -1.89 6.49 -15.19
C MET A 169 -2.24 6.81 -16.65
N THR A 170 -2.33 8.09 -17.01
CA THR A 170 -2.75 8.56 -18.34
C THR A 170 -1.73 9.49 -18.99
N MET A 171 -0.43 9.33 -18.70
CA MET A 171 0.60 10.18 -19.30
C MET A 171 0.77 10.01 -20.81
N GLY A 172 0.30 8.89 -21.38
CA GLY A 172 0.44 8.60 -22.81
C GLY A 172 1.88 8.39 -23.27
N LEU A 173 2.81 8.13 -22.35
CA LEU A 173 4.19 7.76 -22.66
C LEU A 173 4.29 6.25 -22.88
N GLN A 174 5.14 5.85 -23.82
CA GLN A 174 5.48 4.44 -24.00
C GLN A 174 5.99 3.86 -22.69
N TRP A 175 5.48 2.65 -22.34
CA TRP A 175 5.92 1.97 -21.12
C TRP A 175 5.65 0.47 -21.22
N VAL A 176 6.60 -0.36 -20.83
CA VAL A 176 6.46 -1.82 -20.82
C VAL A 176 6.90 -2.33 -19.45
N GLU A 177 5.95 -2.81 -18.61
CA GLU A 177 6.29 -3.44 -17.32
C GLU A 177 5.59 -4.79 -17.09
N ALA A 178 4.59 -5.13 -17.91
CA ALA A 178 3.82 -6.38 -17.80
C ALA A 178 4.52 -7.56 -18.49
N THR A 179 5.85 -7.64 -18.44
CA THR A 179 6.57 -8.80 -18.94
C THR A 179 6.67 -9.86 -17.85
N PRO A 180 6.61 -11.17 -18.19
CA PRO A 180 6.69 -12.26 -17.21
C PRO A 180 8.00 -12.24 -16.43
N ASP A 181 9.07 -11.76 -17.04
CA ASP A 181 10.39 -11.66 -16.44
C ASP A 181 10.78 -10.17 -16.30
N THR A 182 10.85 -9.73 -15.09
CA THR A 182 11.25 -8.37 -14.73
C THR A 182 12.78 -8.20 -14.70
N GLY A 183 13.53 -9.26 -14.90
CA GLY A 183 14.94 -9.21 -15.31
C GLY A 183 15.10 -8.91 -16.79
N ASP A 184 14.01 -8.94 -17.57
CA ASP A 184 14.00 -8.64 -19.00
C ASP A 184 14.51 -7.22 -19.26
N GLU A 185 15.48 -7.12 -20.16
CA GLU A 185 16.02 -5.82 -20.61
C GLU A 185 14.96 -4.94 -21.29
N ASN A 186 13.82 -5.52 -21.72
CA ASN A 186 12.69 -4.79 -22.28
C ASN A 186 11.71 -4.26 -21.23
N ASN A 187 11.91 -4.55 -19.93
CA ASN A 187 11.08 -4.03 -18.86
C ASN A 187 11.51 -2.61 -18.47
N ASP A 188 10.64 -1.62 -18.69
CA ASP A 188 10.94 -0.21 -18.43
C ASP A 188 11.09 0.11 -16.94
N GLU A 189 10.40 -0.61 -16.03
CA GLU A 189 10.61 -0.45 -14.59
C GLU A 189 12.04 -0.86 -14.21
N ALA A 190 12.51 -1.98 -14.75
CA ALA A 190 13.88 -2.44 -14.53
C ALA A 190 14.93 -1.49 -15.11
N ARG A 191 14.68 -0.96 -16.33
CA ARG A 191 15.55 0.05 -16.97
C ARG A 191 15.60 1.34 -16.17
N MET A 192 14.44 1.83 -15.74
CA MET A 192 14.31 3.04 -14.93
C MET A 192 15.09 2.93 -13.62
N HIS A 193 14.99 1.81 -12.91
CA HIS A 193 15.72 1.59 -11.66
C HIS A 193 17.26 1.56 -11.86
N ARG A 194 17.73 1.11 -13.03
CA ARG A 194 19.16 1.11 -13.38
C ARG A 194 19.64 2.45 -13.89
N ALA A 195 18.74 3.30 -14.38
CA ALA A 195 19.09 4.59 -14.95
C ALA A 195 19.84 5.48 -13.94
N ALA A 196 20.79 6.30 -14.41
CA ALA A 196 21.46 7.28 -13.58
C ALA A 196 20.49 8.34 -13.06
N ASP A 197 19.52 8.74 -13.89
CA ASP A 197 18.41 9.63 -13.57
C ASP A 197 17.09 8.97 -14.00
N PRO A 198 16.33 8.40 -13.05
CA PRO A 198 15.05 7.77 -13.33
C PRO A 198 13.98 8.71 -13.91
N CYS A 199 13.97 10.00 -13.48
CA CYS A 199 13.01 10.97 -14.01
C CYS A 199 13.32 11.32 -15.47
N ARG A 200 14.58 11.50 -15.81
CA ARG A 200 15.05 11.68 -17.21
C ARG A 200 14.68 10.47 -18.05
N TYR A 201 14.85 9.25 -17.52
CA TYR A 201 14.45 8.04 -18.24
C TYR A 201 12.97 8.07 -18.60
N VAL A 202 12.08 8.29 -17.63
CA VAL A 202 10.62 8.27 -17.82
C VAL A 202 10.18 9.38 -18.78
N LEU A 203 10.64 10.63 -18.57
CA LEU A 203 10.28 11.77 -19.41
C LEU A 203 10.96 11.71 -20.80
N GLY A 204 12.03 10.93 -20.95
CA GLY A 204 12.70 10.67 -22.22
C GLY A 204 11.95 9.73 -23.16
N LEU A 205 11.03 8.92 -22.64
CA LEU A 205 10.27 7.96 -23.44
C LEU A 205 9.35 8.66 -24.45
N PRO A 206 9.08 8.05 -25.63
CA PRO A 206 8.17 8.61 -26.64
C PRO A 206 6.76 8.82 -26.10
N ALA A 207 6.09 9.90 -26.52
CA ALA A 207 4.65 10.05 -26.37
C ALA A 207 3.96 9.22 -27.48
N THR A 208 3.10 8.30 -27.09
CA THR A 208 2.39 7.37 -28.00
C THR A 208 0.89 7.63 -28.04
N ALA A 209 0.35 8.35 -27.05
CA ALA A 209 -1.04 8.79 -26.99
C ALA A 209 -1.13 10.18 -26.36
N PRO A 210 -2.22 10.93 -26.59
CA PRO A 210 -2.46 12.19 -25.90
C PRO A 210 -2.64 11.97 -24.41
N ALA A 211 -2.01 12.84 -23.58
CA ALA A 211 -2.16 12.79 -22.13
C ALA A 211 -3.62 12.92 -21.68
N GLY A 212 -4.04 12.14 -20.71
CA GLY A 212 -5.37 12.16 -20.12
C GLY A 212 -6.43 11.30 -20.83
N GLN A 213 -6.12 10.67 -21.97
CA GLN A 213 -7.12 9.97 -22.79
C GLN A 213 -7.20 8.47 -22.55
N GLU A 214 -6.06 7.82 -22.32
CA GLU A 214 -5.97 6.37 -22.21
C GLU A 214 -5.28 5.98 -20.90
N PHE A 215 -5.88 5.00 -20.21
CA PHE A 215 -5.25 4.37 -19.07
C PHE A 215 -4.17 3.41 -19.53
N PHE A 216 -2.96 3.62 -19.06
CA PHE A 216 -1.85 2.72 -19.27
C PHE A 216 -1.03 2.61 -17.98
N TYR A 217 -1.09 1.44 -17.32
CA TYR A 217 -0.42 1.25 -16.05
C TYR A 217 1.10 1.46 -16.18
N ASN A 218 1.63 2.39 -15.41
CA ASN A 218 2.99 2.87 -15.55
C ASN A 218 3.60 3.21 -14.17
N THR A 219 4.45 2.33 -13.67
CA THR A 219 5.13 2.54 -12.39
C THR A 219 6.12 3.72 -12.45
N GLY A 220 6.65 4.06 -13.62
CA GLY A 220 7.51 5.24 -13.81
C GLY A 220 6.81 6.57 -13.46
N ALA A 221 5.47 6.64 -13.59
CA ALA A 221 4.70 7.79 -13.11
C ALA A 221 4.96 8.11 -11.64
N LEU A 222 5.14 7.09 -10.81
CA LEU A 222 5.37 7.24 -9.37
C LEU A 222 6.78 7.74 -9.03
N THR A 223 7.74 7.49 -9.90
CA THR A 223 9.08 8.10 -9.80
C THR A 223 8.98 9.62 -9.96
N LEU A 224 8.19 10.08 -10.95
CA LEU A 224 7.93 11.52 -11.12
C LEU A 224 7.16 12.10 -9.93
N VAL A 225 6.09 11.43 -9.47
CA VAL A 225 5.31 11.85 -8.29
C VAL A 225 6.20 11.98 -7.05
N SER A 226 7.08 11.01 -6.80
CA SER A 226 8.00 11.04 -5.66
C SER A 226 8.97 12.23 -5.75
N ALA A 227 9.57 12.46 -6.91
CA ALA A 227 10.48 13.58 -7.15
C ALA A 227 9.74 14.93 -7.06
N ILE A 228 8.50 15.03 -7.57
CA ILE A 228 7.66 16.23 -7.45
C ILE A 228 7.40 16.56 -5.99
N VAL A 229 6.99 15.58 -5.17
CA VAL A 229 6.80 15.79 -3.73
C VAL A 229 8.09 16.28 -3.09
N ARG A 230 9.25 15.67 -3.36
CA ARG A 230 10.53 16.12 -2.81
C ARG A 230 10.87 17.56 -3.24
N LYS A 231 10.70 17.90 -4.51
CA LYS A 231 11.01 19.24 -5.03
C LYS A 231 10.08 20.31 -4.45
N ALA A 232 8.79 20.00 -4.31
CA ALA A 232 7.79 20.91 -3.77
C ALA A 232 7.91 21.11 -2.25
N THR A 233 8.31 20.06 -1.52
CA THR A 233 8.30 20.05 -0.04
C THR A 233 9.69 20.19 0.58
N GLY A 234 10.76 20.03 -0.19
CA GLY A 234 12.13 19.92 0.29
C GLY A 234 12.45 18.60 1.02
N ARG A 235 11.51 17.66 1.05
CA ARG A 235 11.63 16.38 1.78
C ARG A 235 11.22 15.21 0.90
N PRO A 236 11.92 14.06 0.95
CA PRO A 236 11.47 12.83 0.30
C PRO A 236 10.04 12.46 0.73
N LEU A 237 9.30 11.80 -0.17
CA LEU A 237 7.90 11.43 0.05
C LEU A 237 7.71 10.55 1.31
N ASP A 238 8.61 9.59 1.57
CA ASP A 238 8.56 8.74 2.77
C ASP A 238 8.75 9.52 4.07
N GLU A 239 9.54 10.60 4.08
CA GLU A 239 9.71 11.46 5.25
C GLU A 239 8.49 12.34 5.50
N LEU A 240 7.87 12.87 4.44
CA LEU A 240 6.59 13.57 4.55
C LEU A 240 5.50 12.62 5.05
N ALA A 241 5.39 11.43 4.44
CA ALA A 241 4.43 10.41 4.85
C ALA A 241 4.63 9.99 6.31
N ARG A 242 5.88 9.80 6.75
CA ARG A 242 6.19 9.43 8.14
C ARG A 242 5.58 10.42 9.11
N SER A 243 5.92 11.72 8.98
CA SER A 243 5.50 12.74 9.95
C SER A 243 4.03 13.17 9.80
N ALA A 244 3.46 13.08 8.60
CA ALA A 244 2.15 13.64 8.30
C ALA A 244 1.04 12.60 8.15
N LEU A 245 1.38 11.34 7.89
CA LEU A 245 0.42 10.25 7.72
C LEU A 245 0.66 9.14 8.75
N PHE A 246 1.86 8.55 8.81
CA PHE A 246 2.10 7.36 9.62
C PHE A 246 2.12 7.64 11.13
N GLU A 247 2.87 8.65 11.58
CA GLU A 247 2.91 9.01 13.02
C GLU A 247 1.53 9.36 13.57
N PRO A 248 0.69 10.19 12.89
CA PRO A 248 -0.67 10.46 13.36
C PRO A 248 -1.59 9.22 13.41
N LEU A 249 -1.31 8.19 12.59
CA LEU A 249 -2.02 6.91 12.61
C LEU A 249 -1.46 5.92 13.63
N GLY A 250 -0.37 6.27 14.34
CA GLY A 250 0.34 5.33 15.20
C GLY A 250 0.92 4.15 14.41
N ILE A 251 1.35 4.37 13.17
CA ILE A 251 1.96 3.37 12.30
C ILE A 251 3.48 3.41 12.47
N ALA A 252 4.03 2.40 13.14
CA ALA A 252 5.45 2.15 13.30
C ALA A 252 5.65 0.67 13.71
N PRO A 253 6.69 -0.02 13.19
CA PRO A 253 7.70 0.44 12.25
C PRO A 253 7.18 0.54 10.81
N VAL A 254 7.83 1.37 10.00
CA VAL A 254 7.61 1.50 8.54
C VAL A 254 8.96 1.37 7.83
N GLN A 255 8.97 0.63 6.73
CA GLN A 255 10.09 0.60 5.80
C GLN A 255 9.59 1.07 4.43
N TRP A 256 10.28 2.03 3.84
CA TRP A 256 10.01 2.47 2.47
C TRP A 256 11.34 2.64 1.74
N SER A 257 11.57 1.84 0.72
CA SER A 257 12.82 1.87 -0.03
C SER A 257 12.95 3.15 -0.86
N ARG A 258 14.19 3.49 -1.22
CA ARG A 258 14.51 4.63 -2.09
C ARG A 258 15.30 4.18 -3.30
N VAL A 259 15.07 4.84 -4.43
CA VAL A 259 15.81 4.67 -5.68
C VAL A 259 16.46 6.00 -6.03
N LYS A 260 17.80 6.04 -6.11
CA LYS A 260 18.56 7.27 -6.41
C LYS A 260 18.20 8.47 -5.52
N GLY A 261 17.85 8.21 -4.25
CA GLY A 261 17.51 9.23 -3.26
C GLY A 261 16.03 9.58 -3.15
N ASP A 262 15.23 9.27 -4.16
CA ASP A 262 13.76 9.42 -4.12
C ASP A 262 13.08 8.16 -3.58
N THR A 263 11.95 8.35 -2.92
CA THR A 263 11.14 7.24 -2.39
C THR A 263 10.64 6.36 -3.54
N ASP A 264 10.78 5.05 -3.44
CA ASP A 264 10.13 4.10 -4.35
C ASP A 264 8.63 4.07 -4.08
N ALA A 265 7.92 5.09 -4.56
CA ALA A 265 6.48 5.24 -4.39
C ALA A 265 5.68 4.21 -5.20
N GLY A 266 6.32 3.54 -6.16
CA GLY A 266 5.72 2.51 -7.01
C GLY A 266 5.51 1.18 -6.30
N GLY A 267 6.38 0.79 -5.35
CA GLY A 267 6.37 -0.57 -4.82
C GLY A 267 7.13 -0.83 -3.53
N GLY A 268 7.90 0.12 -3.04
CA GLY A 268 8.92 -0.11 -2.01
C GLY A 268 8.45 -0.05 -0.55
N LEU A 269 7.15 0.13 -0.27
CA LEU A 269 6.61 0.24 1.09
C LEU A 269 6.41 -1.13 1.74
N ARG A 270 6.73 -1.22 3.03
CA ARG A 270 6.40 -2.37 3.90
C ARG A 270 5.69 -1.91 5.15
N LEU A 271 4.53 -2.51 5.42
CA LEU A 271 3.68 -2.26 6.58
C LEU A 271 3.24 -3.57 7.24
N ARG A 272 2.83 -3.49 8.49
CA ARG A 272 2.11 -4.59 9.16
C ARG A 272 0.67 -4.67 8.62
N PRO A 273 0.02 -5.83 8.59
CA PRO A 273 -1.36 -5.95 8.12
C PRO A 273 -2.35 -5.06 8.89
N ARG A 274 -2.19 -4.87 10.19
CA ARG A 274 -3.01 -3.95 10.99
C ARG A 274 -2.84 -2.49 10.56
N ASP A 275 -1.64 -2.11 10.16
CA ASP A 275 -1.35 -0.76 9.67
C ASP A 275 -1.94 -0.52 8.28
N MET A 276 -1.98 -1.56 7.42
CA MET A 276 -2.73 -1.52 6.17
C MET A 276 -4.23 -1.27 6.42
N ALA A 277 -4.80 -1.94 7.41
CA ALA A 277 -6.20 -1.73 7.77
C ALA A 277 -6.48 -0.30 8.25
N LYS A 278 -5.53 0.36 8.97
CA LYS A 278 -5.63 1.78 9.33
C LYS A 278 -5.66 2.70 8.10
N ILE A 279 -4.85 2.41 7.07
CA ILE A 279 -4.91 3.16 5.80
C ILE A 279 -6.30 3.02 5.16
N GLY A 280 -6.86 1.81 5.12
CA GLY A 280 -8.20 1.58 4.62
C GLY A 280 -9.27 2.32 5.43
N GLN A 281 -9.18 2.26 6.76
CA GLN A 281 -10.11 2.92 7.67
C GLN A 281 -10.01 4.46 7.57
N LEU A 282 -8.81 5.01 7.39
CA LEU A 282 -8.61 6.43 7.15
C LEU A 282 -9.39 6.89 5.90
N VAL A 283 -9.29 6.14 4.80
CA VAL A 283 -10.02 6.46 3.57
C VAL A 283 -11.53 6.31 3.77
N LEU A 284 -11.98 5.22 4.40
CA LEU A 284 -13.39 4.98 4.71
C LEU A 284 -14.00 6.11 5.56
N ALA A 285 -13.23 6.63 6.52
CA ALA A 285 -13.64 7.71 7.41
C ALA A 285 -13.41 9.13 6.84
N GLY A 286 -13.25 9.27 5.52
CA GLY A 286 -13.04 10.58 4.89
C GLY A 286 -11.79 11.31 5.36
N GLY A 287 -10.70 10.57 5.62
CA GLY A 287 -9.41 11.10 6.03
C GLY A 287 -9.26 11.36 7.53
N GLN A 288 -10.18 10.85 8.35
CA GLN A 288 -10.15 10.98 9.82
C GLN A 288 -9.65 9.71 10.51
N TRP A 289 -8.89 9.89 11.58
CA TRP A 289 -8.50 8.83 12.51
C TRP A 289 -8.50 9.34 13.93
N SER A 290 -9.17 8.64 14.85
CA SER A 290 -9.30 9.02 16.27
C SER A 290 -9.73 10.47 16.47
N GLY A 291 -10.69 10.96 15.67
CA GLY A 291 -11.22 12.32 15.72
C GLY A 291 -10.33 13.40 15.10
N ARG A 292 -9.17 13.05 14.55
CA ARG A 292 -8.25 13.97 13.89
C ARG A 292 -8.32 13.84 12.36
N GLN A 293 -8.45 14.96 11.65
CA GLN A 293 -8.32 15.03 10.20
C GLN A 293 -6.83 14.93 9.84
N ILE A 294 -6.45 13.89 9.08
CA ILE A 294 -5.07 13.61 8.64
C ILE A 294 -4.88 13.96 7.17
N VAL A 295 -5.86 13.60 6.35
CA VAL A 295 -5.97 13.96 4.93
C VAL A 295 -7.31 14.64 4.76
N SER A 296 -7.41 15.71 3.96
CA SER A 296 -8.69 16.38 3.76
C SER A 296 -9.75 15.44 3.21
N LYS A 297 -11.00 15.64 3.63
CA LYS A 297 -12.15 14.90 3.09
C LYS A 297 -12.26 15.12 1.58
N GLU A 298 -12.02 16.35 1.14
CA GLU A 298 -12.01 16.71 -0.28
C GLU A 298 -11.03 15.89 -1.09
N TRP A 299 -9.80 15.69 -0.59
CA TRP A 299 -8.83 14.83 -1.29
C TRP A 299 -9.25 13.37 -1.31
N ILE A 300 -9.78 12.84 -0.22
CA ILE A 300 -10.29 11.45 -0.20
C ILE A 300 -11.38 11.28 -1.25
N GLU A 301 -12.38 12.16 -1.27
CA GLU A 301 -13.48 12.12 -2.24
C GLU A 301 -12.96 12.28 -3.68
N THR A 302 -12.05 13.23 -3.91
CA THR A 302 -11.51 13.51 -5.23
C THR A 302 -10.64 12.36 -5.75
N SER A 303 -9.76 11.81 -4.90
CA SER A 303 -8.81 10.77 -5.28
C SER A 303 -9.48 9.41 -5.50
N THR A 304 -10.58 9.14 -4.79
CA THR A 304 -11.35 7.90 -4.93
C THR A 304 -12.57 8.04 -5.86
N ALA A 305 -12.73 9.19 -6.52
CA ALA A 305 -13.74 9.37 -7.57
C ALA A 305 -13.24 8.82 -8.92
N PRO A 306 -14.15 8.31 -9.77
CA PRO A 306 -13.80 7.86 -11.12
C PRO A 306 -13.17 8.97 -11.97
N LYS A 307 -12.00 8.71 -12.55
CA LYS A 307 -11.30 9.61 -13.47
C LYS A 307 -11.18 9.02 -14.86
N ILE A 308 -10.89 7.73 -14.96
CA ILE A 308 -10.65 7.04 -16.22
C ILE A 308 -11.14 5.59 -16.15
N LYS A 309 -11.53 5.01 -17.28
CA LYS A 309 -11.76 3.56 -17.39
C LYS A 309 -10.41 2.85 -17.39
N ALA A 310 -10.27 1.85 -16.54
CA ALA A 310 -9.04 1.07 -16.40
C ALA A 310 -9.28 -0.40 -16.76
N ILE A 311 -8.48 -0.90 -17.69
CA ILE A 311 -8.43 -2.31 -18.06
C ILE A 311 -6.98 -2.75 -17.95
N ALA A 312 -6.66 -3.62 -17.01
CA ALA A 312 -5.31 -4.14 -16.80
C ALA A 312 -5.37 -5.47 -16.05
N ASP A 313 -4.56 -6.44 -16.45
CA ASP A 313 -4.34 -7.71 -15.73
C ASP A 313 -5.62 -8.42 -15.25
N GLY A 314 -6.66 -8.48 -16.10
CA GLY A 314 -7.96 -9.05 -15.76
C GLY A 314 -8.87 -8.14 -14.92
N PHE A 315 -8.42 -6.96 -14.53
CA PHE A 315 -9.26 -5.92 -13.96
C PHE A 315 -10.01 -5.17 -15.07
N ASN A 316 -11.30 -4.93 -14.88
CA ASN A 316 -12.13 -4.09 -15.74
C ASN A 316 -13.00 -3.22 -14.82
N GLY A 317 -12.63 -1.98 -14.68
CA GLY A 317 -13.28 -1.03 -13.77
C GLY A 317 -12.88 0.41 -14.06
N LEU A 318 -12.81 1.20 -13.01
CA LEU A 318 -12.47 2.62 -13.07
C LEU A 318 -11.22 2.88 -12.20
N TYR A 319 -10.54 3.99 -12.47
CA TYR A 319 -9.37 4.41 -11.71
C TYR A 319 -9.52 5.86 -11.28
N GLY A 320 -9.15 6.14 -10.04
CA GLY A 320 -9.05 7.48 -9.48
C GLY A 320 -7.61 7.99 -9.48
N TYR A 321 -7.22 8.76 -8.48
CA TYR A 321 -5.82 9.13 -8.26
C TYR A 321 -5.09 8.04 -7.46
N LEU A 322 -4.57 7.04 -8.19
CA LEU A 322 -3.87 5.85 -7.67
C LEU A 322 -4.77 4.91 -6.83
N TRP A 323 -6.07 4.93 -7.09
CA TRP A 323 -7.04 4.03 -6.49
C TRP A 323 -7.82 3.28 -7.56
N TRP A 324 -7.98 1.96 -7.38
CA TRP A 324 -8.81 1.11 -8.20
C TRP A 324 -10.26 1.18 -7.74
N LEU A 325 -11.20 1.26 -8.66
CA LEU A 325 -12.62 1.38 -8.37
C LEU A 325 -13.37 0.28 -9.13
N ALA A 326 -14.07 -0.57 -8.41
CA ALA A 326 -14.78 -1.71 -8.98
C ALA A 326 -16.18 -1.83 -8.39
N ARG A 327 -17.07 -2.40 -9.19
CA ARG A 327 -18.38 -2.83 -8.75
C ARG A 327 -18.50 -4.33 -8.90
N TYR A 328 -18.84 -5.01 -7.81
CA TYR A 328 -19.00 -6.45 -7.77
C TYR A 328 -20.47 -6.82 -7.51
N ARG A 329 -20.89 -7.99 -7.99
CA ARG A 329 -22.18 -8.56 -7.65
C ARG A 329 -21.99 -9.72 -6.69
N ILE A 330 -22.40 -9.56 -5.43
CA ILE A 330 -22.24 -10.54 -4.36
C ILE A 330 -23.62 -10.78 -3.72
N ASN A 331 -24.10 -12.04 -3.70
CA ASN A 331 -25.42 -12.42 -3.21
C ASN A 331 -26.57 -11.56 -3.83
N GLY A 332 -26.48 -11.27 -5.14
CA GLY A 332 -27.47 -10.48 -5.84
C GLY A 332 -27.40 -8.96 -5.60
N ARG A 333 -26.58 -8.50 -4.67
CA ARG A 333 -26.38 -7.06 -4.37
C ARG A 333 -25.18 -6.50 -5.12
N GLU A 334 -25.29 -5.29 -5.58
CA GLU A 334 -24.15 -4.55 -6.10
C GLU A 334 -23.33 -3.96 -4.96
N VAL A 335 -22.01 -4.12 -5.02
CA VAL A 335 -21.06 -3.71 -4.00
C VAL A 335 -19.97 -2.88 -4.67
N ASP A 336 -20.00 -1.57 -4.43
CA ASP A 336 -18.95 -0.66 -4.86
C ASP A 336 -17.76 -0.78 -3.92
N CYS A 337 -16.57 -0.84 -4.51
CA CYS A 337 -15.33 -1.05 -3.80
C CYS A 337 -14.26 -0.08 -4.30
N VAL A 338 -13.65 0.65 -3.38
CA VAL A 338 -12.39 1.37 -3.57
C VAL A 338 -11.27 0.47 -3.10
N ALA A 339 -10.20 0.34 -3.89
CA ALA A 339 -9.15 -0.58 -3.52
C ALA A 339 -7.74 -0.09 -3.86
N ALA A 340 -6.79 -0.44 -3.01
CA ALA A 340 -5.38 -0.46 -3.30
C ALA A 340 -4.96 -1.90 -3.61
N HIS A 341 -4.29 -2.10 -4.74
CA HIS A 341 -3.84 -3.42 -5.18
C HIS A 341 -2.33 -3.46 -5.30
N GLY A 342 -1.72 -4.55 -4.85
CA GLY A 342 -0.31 -4.85 -5.01
C GLY A 342 -0.10 -6.25 -5.57
N ARG A 343 0.92 -6.38 -6.41
CA ARG A 343 1.33 -7.66 -6.98
C ARG A 343 1.53 -8.70 -5.89
N GLY A 344 1.19 -9.94 -6.19
CA GLY A 344 1.32 -11.04 -5.25
C GLY A 344 0.16 -11.17 -4.27
N GLY A 345 -0.85 -10.29 -4.36
CA GLY A 345 -2.06 -10.41 -3.57
C GLY A 345 -2.15 -9.50 -2.35
N GLN A 346 -1.54 -8.35 -2.45
CA GLN A 346 -1.65 -7.31 -1.44
C GLN A 346 -2.89 -6.47 -1.72
N TYR A 347 -3.84 -6.42 -0.80
CA TYR A 347 -5.08 -5.68 -0.99
C TYR A 347 -5.50 -4.91 0.26
N ILE A 348 -5.93 -3.68 0.04
CA ILE A 348 -6.81 -2.94 0.94
C ILE A 348 -8.08 -2.69 0.14
N ARG A 349 -9.20 -3.31 0.53
CA ARG A 349 -10.50 -3.13 -0.11
C ARG A 349 -11.45 -2.44 0.85
N ILE A 350 -12.07 -1.38 0.38
CA ILE A 350 -12.93 -0.49 1.15
C ILE A 350 -14.31 -0.54 0.51
N VAL A 351 -15.33 -0.88 1.30
CA VAL A 351 -16.73 -0.94 0.86
C VAL A 351 -17.54 0.06 1.69
N PRO A 352 -17.69 1.31 1.21
CA PRO A 352 -18.32 2.38 2.00
C PRO A 352 -19.75 2.05 2.43
N ALA A 353 -20.55 1.43 1.55
CA ALA A 353 -21.94 1.07 1.86
C ALA A 353 -22.10 0.04 2.99
N LEU A 354 -21.00 -0.63 3.39
CA LEU A 354 -21.00 -1.64 4.47
C LEU A 354 -20.14 -1.21 5.66
N ASP A 355 -19.60 0.01 5.66
CA ASP A 355 -18.57 0.44 6.63
C ASP A 355 -17.48 -0.61 6.82
N LEU A 356 -16.96 -1.15 5.71
CA LEU A 356 -16.12 -2.35 5.71
C LEU A 356 -14.76 -2.06 5.08
N VAL A 357 -13.71 -2.53 5.75
CA VAL A 357 -12.34 -2.63 5.22
C VAL A 357 -11.87 -4.08 5.27
N VAL A 358 -11.36 -4.58 4.17
CA VAL A 358 -10.77 -5.92 4.06
C VAL A 358 -9.33 -5.81 3.63
N VAL A 359 -8.42 -6.37 4.42
CA VAL A 359 -7.00 -6.46 4.10
C VAL A 359 -6.64 -7.91 3.84
N VAL A 360 -5.90 -8.13 2.77
CA VAL A 360 -5.27 -9.42 2.47
C VAL A 360 -3.81 -9.17 2.15
N THR A 361 -2.93 -9.95 2.73
CA THR A 361 -1.55 -10.09 2.29
C THR A 361 -1.28 -11.51 1.83
N ALA A 362 -0.48 -11.67 0.80
CA ALA A 362 -0.20 -12.96 0.19
C ALA A 362 1.17 -12.98 -0.52
N GLY A 363 1.67 -14.13 -0.85
CA GLY A 363 2.98 -14.34 -1.47
C GLY A 363 2.95 -14.82 -2.92
N TYR A 364 1.93 -14.50 -3.70
CA TYR A 364 1.80 -14.89 -5.11
C TYR A 364 2.61 -13.97 -6.05
N TYR A 365 3.80 -13.53 -5.65
CA TYR A 365 4.55 -12.50 -6.37
C TYR A 365 4.93 -12.86 -7.80
N GLN A 366 5.16 -14.15 -8.06
CA GLN A 366 5.52 -14.69 -9.39
C GLN A 366 4.41 -15.54 -10.00
N ASP A 367 3.26 -15.63 -9.36
CA ASP A 367 2.10 -16.36 -9.87
C ASP A 367 1.17 -15.40 -10.60
N TYR A 368 1.28 -15.38 -11.91
CA TYR A 368 0.38 -14.63 -12.83
C TYR A 368 -0.89 -15.41 -13.19
N SER A 369 -1.09 -16.57 -12.57
CA SER A 369 -2.27 -17.39 -12.87
C SER A 369 -3.55 -16.75 -12.30
N ALA A 370 -4.65 -17.08 -12.95
CA ALA A 370 -5.98 -16.72 -12.45
C ALA A 370 -6.25 -17.27 -11.02
N ARG A 371 -5.49 -18.28 -10.57
CA ARG A 371 -5.63 -18.90 -9.24
C ARG A 371 -5.36 -17.89 -8.12
N ALA A 372 -4.29 -17.08 -8.24
CA ALA A 372 -3.96 -16.06 -7.24
C ALA A 372 -5.10 -15.02 -7.11
N GLY A 373 -5.59 -14.52 -8.24
CA GLY A 373 -6.73 -13.59 -8.27
C GLY A 373 -8.02 -14.20 -7.71
N GLN A 374 -8.30 -15.47 -8.05
CA GLN A 374 -9.49 -16.20 -7.56
C GLN A 374 -9.44 -16.42 -6.05
N ALA A 375 -8.29 -16.81 -5.48
CA ALA A 375 -8.13 -17.02 -4.04
C ALA A 375 -8.44 -15.75 -3.26
N GLN A 376 -7.89 -14.62 -3.70
CA GLN A 376 -8.07 -13.31 -3.05
C GLN A 376 -9.49 -12.76 -3.21
N PHE A 377 -10.10 -12.91 -4.39
CA PHE A 377 -11.49 -12.54 -4.60
C PHE A 377 -12.42 -13.44 -3.79
N GLY A 378 -12.06 -14.72 -3.62
CA GLY A 378 -12.78 -15.65 -2.75
C GLY A 378 -12.85 -15.16 -1.30
N VAL A 379 -11.71 -14.74 -0.75
CA VAL A 379 -11.65 -14.14 0.61
C VAL A 379 -12.55 -12.90 0.69
N PHE A 380 -12.41 -11.95 -0.24
CA PHE A 380 -13.24 -10.75 -0.24
C PHE A 380 -14.74 -11.05 -0.33
N ARG A 381 -15.13 -11.95 -1.21
CA ARG A 381 -16.52 -12.39 -1.38
C ARG A 381 -17.07 -13.02 -0.10
N ASP A 382 -16.29 -13.89 0.56
CA ASP A 382 -16.72 -14.57 1.78
C ASP A 382 -16.85 -13.58 2.95
N VAL A 383 -15.95 -12.59 3.07
CA VAL A 383 -16.06 -11.51 4.04
C VAL A 383 -17.30 -10.65 3.79
N VAL A 384 -17.55 -10.23 2.54
CA VAL A 384 -18.77 -9.45 2.22
C VAL A 384 -20.03 -10.25 2.55
N ARG A 385 -20.06 -11.56 2.28
CA ARG A 385 -21.19 -12.44 2.63
C ARG A 385 -21.42 -12.50 4.14
N ALA A 386 -20.36 -12.71 4.91
CA ALA A 386 -20.42 -12.73 6.37
C ALA A 386 -20.90 -11.38 6.95
N THR A 387 -20.50 -10.28 6.31
CA THR A 387 -20.95 -8.93 6.66
C THR A 387 -22.44 -8.72 6.37
N LEU A 388 -22.92 -9.19 5.22
CA LEU A 388 -24.33 -9.08 4.82
C LEU A 388 -25.26 -9.99 5.59
N ALA A 389 -24.77 -11.07 6.19
CA ALA A 389 -25.54 -12.01 6.99
C ALA A 389 -25.80 -11.47 8.41
N ALA A 390 -24.92 -10.64 8.96
CA ALA A 390 -25.05 -10.06 10.29
C ALA A 390 -25.89 -8.76 10.32
N GLY A 391 -26.17 -8.16 9.21
CA GLY A 391 -26.95 -6.91 9.08
C GLY A 391 -27.99 -6.97 8.04
#